data_9512bd9d7682f570c7f8c5e8413c43f4
#
_entry.id   9512bd9d7682f570c7f8c5e8413c43f4
#
_cell.length_a   1.000
_cell.length_b   1.000
_cell.length_c   1.000
_cell.angle_alpha   90.00
_cell.angle_beta   90.00
_cell.angle_gamma   90.00
#
_symmetry.space_group_name_H-M   'P 1'
#
loop_
_entity.id
_entity.type
_entity.pdbx_description
1 polymer ?
#
loop_
_entity_poly.entity_id
_entity_poly.type
_entity_poly.pdbx_seq_one_letter_code
_entity_poly.pdbx_strand_id
1 'polypeptide(L)'
;MTRPKHFISVATIAAAAVFAAWPSAAAEGILFTNAVVHTVSGPTHSPGFVLIDGDTIEAVGPTEKQPDTGKTQVVNLKGQHLFPGLIAPTTALGLMEIAAVRATIDTSEVGTYTPEVKSWLAVNPDSELIPVARANGITHFVPTPQGGTVTGQSG
;
A
#
# COMPACT_ATOMS: atom_id res chain seq x y z
N MET A 1 18.75 45.54 66.23
CA MET A 1 18.19 45.63 64.84
C MET A 1 18.60 44.43 64.08
N THR A 2 17.81 43.36 64.15
CA THR A 2 18.10 42.04 63.49
C THR A 2 17.13 41.85 62.33
N ARG A 3 17.67 41.75 61.13
CA ARG A 3 16.89 41.48 59.90
C ARG A 3 16.59 39.96 59.77
N PRO A 4 15.36 39.57 59.46
CA PRO A 4 15.05 38.16 59.20
C PRO A 4 15.53 37.75 57.83
N LYS A 5 16.19 36.58 57.77
CA LYS A 5 16.58 35.90 56.51
C LYS A 5 15.37 35.14 55.97
N HIS A 6 14.86 35.54 54.82
CA HIS A 6 13.87 34.76 54.09
C HIS A 6 14.54 33.58 53.39
N PHE A 7 14.24 32.36 53.82
CA PHE A 7 14.54 31.14 53.09
C PHE A 7 13.49 30.96 51.97
N ILE A 8 13.92 31.12 50.75
CA ILE A 8 13.10 30.76 49.59
C ILE A 8 13.30 29.26 49.33
N SER A 9 12.27 28.49 49.68
CA SER A 9 12.23 27.06 49.37
C SER A 9 11.87 26.89 47.90
N VAL A 10 12.83 26.47 47.07
CA VAL A 10 12.60 26.11 45.66
C VAL A 10 12.02 24.70 45.64
N ALA A 11 10.73 24.58 45.45
CA ALA A 11 10.06 23.30 45.22
C ALA A 11 10.32 22.90 43.77
N THR A 12 11.20 21.94 43.57
CA THR A 12 11.47 21.32 42.26
C THR A 12 10.32 20.38 41.91
N ILE A 13 9.43 20.80 41.01
CA ILE A 13 8.39 19.94 40.44
C ILE A 13 9.02 19.06 39.41
N ALA A 14 9.27 17.80 39.77
CA ALA A 14 9.66 16.76 38.83
C ALA A 14 8.42 16.34 38.00
N ALA A 15 8.28 16.86 36.79
CA ALA A 15 7.30 16.41 35.83
C ALA A 15 7.75 15.03 35.28
N ALA A 16 7.22 13.96 35.84
CA ALA A 16 7.35 12.62 35.28
C ALA A 16 6.55 12.56 33.99
N ALA A 17 7.23 12.63 32.84
CA ALA A 17 6.62 12.35 31.54
C ALA A 17 6.30 10.86 31.47
N VAL A 18 5.04 10.52 31.72
CA VAL A 18 4.50 9.19 31.46
C VAL A 18 4.40 9.05 29.94
N PHE A 19 5.44 8.53 29.30
CA PHE A 19 5.34 7.99 27.95
C PHE A 19 4.43 6.76 28.05
N ALA A 20 3.14 6.96 27.79
CA ALA A 20 2.23 5.87 27.51
C ALA A 20 2.77 5.22 26.20
N ALA A 21 3.49 4.10 26.34
CA ALA A 21 3.77 3.22 25.25
C ALA A 21 2.40 2.74 24.73
N TRP A 22 1.90 3.33 23.65
CA TRP A 22 0.81 2.73 22.92
C TRP A 22 1.26 1.34 22.51
N PRO A 23 0.47 0.30 22.83
CA PRO A 23 0.78 -1.02 22.32
C PRO A 23 0.74 -0.86 20.78
N SER A 24 1.90 -1.00 20.15
CA SER A 24 1.96 -1.30 18.73
C SER A 24 1.17 -2.60 18.59
N ALA A 25 -0.05 -2.51 18.07
CA ALA A 25 -0.76 -3.70 17.64
C ALA A 25 0.16 -4.33 16.60
N ALA A 26 0.89 -5.38 17.01
CA ALA A 26 1.59 -6.22 16.09
C ALA A 26 0.54 -6.63 15.05
N ALA A 27 0.78 -6.35 13.78
CA ALA A 27 -0.08 -6.75 12.70
C ALA A 27 -0.22 -8.28 12.84
N GLU A 28 -1.38 -8.70 13.33
CA GLU A 28 -1.69 -10.11 13.39
C GLU A 28 -1.73 -10.58 11.95
N GLY A 29 -0.90 -11.58 11.60
CA GLY A 29 -0.87 -12.13 10.26
C GLY A 29 -2.28 -12.56 9.82
N ILE A 30 -2.51 -12.66 8.54
CA ILE A 30 -3.77 -13.11 7.95
C ILE A 30 -3.52 -14.44 7.24
N LEU A 31 -4.31 -15.46 7.60
CA LEU A 31 -4.30 -16.77 6.96
C LEU A 31 -5.56 -16.94 6.11
N PHE A 32 -5.43 -16.90 4.80
CA PHE A 32 -6.48 -17.29 3.88
C PHE A 32 -6.48 -18.81 3.71
N THR A 33 -7.61 -19.46 3.95
CA THR A 33 -7.76 -20.92 3.85
C THR A 33 -8.86 -21.32 2.89
N ASN A 34 -8.84 -22.59 2.49
CA ASN A 34 -9.87 -23.20 1.65
C ASN A 34 -10.11 -22.38 0.36
N ALA A 35 -9.03 -22.02 -0.32
CA ALA A 35 -9.02 -21.27 -1.58
C ALA A 35 -8.52 -22.15 -2.73
N VAL A 36 -8.86 -21.77 -3.95
CA VAL A 36 -8.13 -22.18 -5.14
C VAL A 36 -7.05 -21.14 -5.39
N VAL A 37 -5.82 -21.43 -4.95
CA VAL A 37 -4.71 -20.48 -4.98
C VAL A 37 -3.93 -20.61 -6.29
N HIS A 38 -3.92 -19.55 -7.09
CA HIS A 38 -3.17 -19.44 -8.35
C HIS A 38 -1.86 -18.71 -8.11
N THR A 39 -0.74 -19.43 -8.07
CA THR A 39 0.58 -18.85 -7.83
C THR A 39 1.19 -18.18 -9.06
N VAL A 40 0.63 -18.40 -10.24
CA VAL A 40 1.08 -17.94 -11.57
C VAL A 40 2.43 -18.54 -11.99
N SER A 41 3.44 -18.48 -11.14
CA SER A 41 4.79 -19.03 -11.42
C SER A 41 4.98 -20.49 -10.99
N GLY A 42 3.98 -21.09 -10.33
CA GLY A 42 4.01 -22.45 -9.79
C GLY A 42 2.67 -23.16 -9.93
N PRO A 43 2.50 -24.30 -9.25
CA PRO A 43 1.26 -25.07 -9.32
C PRO A 43 0.09 -24.34 -8.65
N THR A 44 -1.12 -24.58 -9.15
CA THR A 44 -2.36 -24.18 -8.46
C THR A 44 -2.62 -25.14 -7.31
N HIS A 45 -2.95 -24.60 -6.12
CA HIS A 45 -3.32 -25.37 -4.94
C HIS A 45 -4.83 -25.31 -4.72
N SER A 46 -5.49 -26.48 -4.66
CA SER A 46 -6.94 -26.58 -4.46
C SER A 46 -7.29 -27.86 -3.65
N PRO A 47 -7.70 -27.73 -2.39
CA PRO A 47 -7.73 -26.52 -1.57
C PRO A 47 -6.32 -26.05 -1.18
N GLY A 48 -6.14 -24.75 -1.12
CA GLY A 48 -4.89 -24.11 -0.77
C GLY A 48 -5.02 -23.08 0.32
N PHE A 49 -3.87 -22.58 0.79
CA PHE A 49 -3.77 -21.50 1.76
C PHE A 49 -2.74 -20.45 1.34
N VAL A 50 -2.90 -19.24 1.85
CA VAL A 50 -1.91 -18.15 1.81
C VAL A 50 -1.80 -17.55 3.20
N LEU A 51 -0.59 -17.51 3.75
CA LEU A 51 -0.27 -16.86 5.00
C LEU A 51 0.44 -15.53 4.69
N ILE A 52 -0.10 -14.45 5.22
CA ILE A 52 0.48 -13.10 5.12
C ILE A 52 0.87 -12.66 6.53
N ASP A 53 2.11 -12.17 6.68
CA ASP A 53 2.58 -11.52 7.89
C ASP A 53 3.07 -10.11 7.53
N GLY A 54 2.40 -9.09 8.10
CA GLY A 54 2.60 -7.71 7.71
C GLY A 54 2.39 -7.49 6.21
N ASP A 55 3.43 -7.06 5.52
CA ASP A 55 3.40 -6.73 4.09
C ASP A 55 3.94 -7.87 3.18
N THR A 56 4.20 -9.04 3.75
CA THR A 56 4.83 -10.15 3.01
C THR A 56 3.97 -11.40 3.01
N ILE A 57 4.04 -12.14 1.90
CA ILE A 57 3.50 -13.50 1.82
C ILE A 57 4.55 -14.42 2.44
N GLU A 58 4.26 -14.97 3.62
CA GLU A 58 5.16 -15.85 4.36
C GLU A 58 5.12 -17.28 3.81
N ALA A 59 3.92 -17.78 3.50
CA ALA A 59 3.76 -19.13 2.99
C ALA A 59 2.57 -19.27 2.05
N VAL A 60 2.72 -20.14 1.05
CA VAL A 60 1.66 -20.56 0.13
C VAL A 60 1.77 -22.05 -0.10
N GLY A 61 0.65 -22.74 -0.15
CA GLY A 61 0.67 -24.17 -0.42
C GLY A 61 -0.69 -24.85 -0.35
N PRO A 62 -0.69 -26.19 -0.47
CA PRO A 62 -1.89 -26.98 -0.26
C PRO A 62 -2.27 -27.00 1.23
N THR A 63 -3.56 -27.11 1.52
CA THR A 63 -4.10 -27.02 2.89
C THR A 63 -3.48 -28.03 3.86
N GLU A 64 -3.03 -29.19 3.38
CA GLU A 64 -2.39 -30.24 4.21
C GLU A 64 -1.04 -29.78 4.81
N LYS A 65 -0.42 -28.76 4.21
CA LYS A 65 0.85 -28.18 4.66
C LYS A 65 0.67 -26.83 5.37
N GLN A 66 -0.57 -26.48 5.71
CA GLN A 66 -0.88 -25.23 6.39
C GLN A 66 -0.19 -25.20 7.77
N PRO A 67 0.55 -24.13 8.08
CA PRO A 67 1.16 -23.97 9.40
C PRO A 67 0.11 -23.71 10.47
N ASP A 68 0.39 -24.13 11.71
CA ASP A 68 -0.40 -23.75 12.87
C ASP A 68 0.02 -22.34 13.31
N THR A 69 -0.87 -21.39 13.17
CA THR A 69 -0.55 -19.95 13.32
C THR A 69 -1.15 -19.31 14.58
N GLY A 70 -1.70 -20.09 15.50
CA GLY A 70 -2.12 -19.71 16.86
C GLY A 70 -2.96 -18.43 17.02
N LYS A 71 -2.41 -17.26 16.76
CA LYS A 71 -3.07 -15.94 16.93
C LYS A 71 -3.38 -15.22 15.62
N THR A 72 -3.16 -15.84 14.49
CA THR A 72 -3.38 -15.25 13.17
C THR A 72 -4.87 -15.19 12.85
N GLN A 73 -5.32 -14.11 12.23
CA GLN A 73 -6.68 -13.99 11.73
C GLN A 73 -6.91 -15.00 10.59
N VAL A 74 -7.87 -15.91 10.76
CA VAL A 74 -8.20 -16.91 9.74
C VAL A 74 -9.39 -16.47 8.91
N VAL A 75 -9.23 -16.40 7.58
CA VAL A 75 -10.27 -16.07 6.62
C VAL A 75 -10.52 -17.27 5.72
N ASN A 76 -11.70 -17.90 5.84
CA ASN A 76 -12.10 -19.01 5.00
C ASN A 76 -12.71 -18.49 3.69
N LEU A 77 -12.08 -18.77 2.56
CA LEU A 77 -12.51 -18.32 1.23
C LEU A 77 -13.54 -19.24 0.54
N LYS A 78 -13.92 -20.36 1.21
CA LYS A 78 -15.02 -21.24 0.76
C LYS A 78 -14.88 -21.71 -0.70
N GLY A 79 -13.67 -22.01 -1.13
CA GLY A 79 -13.39 -22.45 -2.49
C GLY A 79 -13.29 -21.31 -3.53
N GLN A 80 -13.29 -20.05 -3.11
CA GLN A 80 -13.04 -18.92 -4.03
C GLN A 80 -11.62 -18.95 -4.58
N HIS A 81 -11.45 -18.38 -5.76
CA HIS A 81 -10.16 -18.26 -6.41
C HIS A 81 -9.38 -17.08 -5.84
N LEU A 82 -8.11 -17.31 -5.51
CA LEU A 82 -7.17 -16.30 -5.03
C LEU A 82 -6.02 -16.16 -6.04
N PHE A 83 -5.82 -14.94 -6.51
CA PHE A 83 -4.77 -14.58 -7.47
C PHE A 83 -3.88 -13.48 -6.86
N PRO A 84 -2.60 -13.39 -7.27
CA PRO A 84 -1.83 -12.18 -7.02
C PRO A 84 -2.45 -10.99 -7.78
N GLY A 85 -2.29 -9.79 -7.21
CA GLY A 85 -2.77 -8.57 -7.87
C GLY A 85 -2.09 -8.34 -9.22
N LEU A 86 -2.86 -7.79 -10.16
CA LEU A 86 -2.37 -7.46 -11.49
C LEU A 86 -1.55 -6.16 -11.45
N ILE A 87 -0.53 -6.10 -12.29
CA ILE A 87 0.31 -4.91 -12.49
C ILE A 87 0.01 -4.37 -13.88
N ALA A 88 -0.37 -3.10 -13.99
CA ALA A 88 -0.48 -2.38 -15.25
C ALA A 88 0.84 -1.65 -15.55
N PRO A 89 1.73 -2.21 -16.37
CA PRO A 89 3.10 -1.68 -16.55
C PRO A 89 3.13 -0.41 -17.42
N THR A 90 2.03 -0.06 -18.07
CA THR A 90 1.90 1.13 -18.93
C THR A 90 0.45 1.57 -18.89
N THR A 91 0.19 2.78 -18.38
CA THR A 91 -1.18 3.30 -18.29
C THR A 91 -1.20 4.82 -18.15
N ALA A 92 -2.34 5.43 -18.52
CA ALA A 92 -2.65 6.82 -18.24
C ALA A 92 -3.53 6.98 -16.97
N LEU A 93 -3.64 5.95 -16.16
CA LEU A 93 -4.44 5.96 -14.93
C LEU A 93 -3.94 7.07 -13.99
N GLY A 94 -4.85 7.94 -13.56
CA GLY A 94 -4.54 9.11 -12.76
C GLY A 94 -3.91 10.28 -13.53
N LEU A 95 -3.52 10.10 -14.81
CA LEU A 95 -3.04 11.16 -15.69
C LEU A 95 -4.13 11.67 -16.64
N MET A 96 -5.25 10.98 -16.74
CA MET A 96 -6.37 11.37 -17.59
C MET A 96 -7.68 10.89 -16.98
N GLU A 97 -8.63 11.82 -16.83
CA GLU A 97 -9.98 11.50 -16.33
C GLU A 97 -10.99 11.41 -17.47
N ILE A 98 -11.15 12.50 -18.23
CA ILE A 98 -12.13 12.59 -19.32
C ILE A 98 -11.42 12.96 -20.61
N ALA A 99 -11.27 12.01 -21.52
CA ALA A 99 -10.52 12.20 -22.77
C ALA A 99 -11.02 13.39 -23.64
N ALA A 100 -12.31 13.76 -23.52
CA ALA A 100 -12.89 14.88 -24.24
C ALA A 100 -12.62 16.25 -23.57
N VAL A 101 -12.07 16.28 -22.36
CA VAL A 101 -11.84 17.50 -21.58
C VAL A 101 -10.34 17.73 -21.38
N ARG A 102 -9.76 18.63 -22.17
CA ARG A 102 -8.30 18.88 -22.17
C ARG A 102 -7.74 19.22 -20.79
N ALA A 103 -8.50 19.92 -19.95
CA ALA A 103 -8.07 20.32 -18.60
C ALA A 103 -7.92 19.12 -17.63
N THR A 104 -8.34 17.92 -18.01
CA THR A 104 -8.22 16.70 -17.19
C THR A 104 -7.19 15.72 -17.76
N ILE A 105 -6.33 16.18 -18.66
CA ILE A 105 -5.34 15.35 -19.35
C ILE A 105 -3.94 15.90 -19.04
N ASP A 106 -3.17 15.15 -18.25
CA ASP A 106 -1.79 15.42 -17.86
C ASP A 106 -0.83 14.33 -18.38
N THR A 107 -1.16 13.76 -19.53
CA THR A 107 -0.34 12.69 -20.13
C THR A 107 0.88 13.22 -20.87
N SER A 108 0.93 14.51 -21.21
CA SER A 108 2.02 15.07 -22.01
C SER A 108 2.30 16.53 -21.70
N GLU A 109 3.58 16.88 -21.74
CA GLU A 109 4.08 18.24 -21.65
C GLU A 109 4.29 18.90 -23.03
N VAL A 110 4.53 20.22 -23.01
CA VAL A 110 4.83 20.99 -24.22
C VAL A 110 6.27 20.72 -24.65
N GLY A 111 6.45 20.26 -25.87
CA GLY A 111 7.77 20.00 -26.47
C GLY A 111 7.92 18.54 -26.93
N THR A 112 9.03 18.28 -27.64
CA THR A 112 9.36 16.95 -28.16
C THR A 112 10.43 16.23 -27.35
N TYR A 113 11.15 16.98 -26.50
CA TYR A 113 12.21 16.47 -25.63
C TYR A 113 11.98 16.98 -24.20
N THR A 114 11.44 16.13 -23.35
CA THR A 114 11.08 16.46 -21.96
C THR A 114 11.58 15.39 -20.99
N PRO A 115 12.89 15.08 -20.97
CA PRO A 115 13.45 13.96 -20.17
C PRO A 115 13.34 14.18 -18.65
N GLU A 116 13.16 15.42 -18.22
CA GLU A 116 13.00 15.82 -16.82
C GLU A 116 11.61 15.54 -16.25
N VAL A 117 10.63 15.33 -17.11
CA VAL A 117 9.25 15.07 -16.69
C VAL A 117 9.15 13.74 -15.94
N LYS A 118 8.46 13.77 -14.81
CA LYS A 118 8.20 12.62 -13.94
C LYS A 118 6.71 12.41 -13.84
N SER A 119 6.17 11.48 -14.60
CA SER A 119 4.73 11.25 -14.74
C SER A 119 4.01 10.96 -13.41
N TRP A 120 4.68 10.30 -12.47
CA TRP A 120 4.10 10.00 -11.16
C TRP A 120 3.78 11.23 -10.31
N LEU A 121 4.41 12.38 -10.57
CA LEU A 121 4.10 13.64 -9.88
C LEU A 121 2.78 14.27 -10.35
N ALA A 122 2.33 13.92 -11.54
CA ALA A 122 1.08 14.41 -12.13
C ALA A 122 -0.11 13.49 -11.83
N VAL A 123 0.12 12.36 -11.17
CA VAL A 123 -0.98 11.43 -10.83
C VAL A 123 -1.96 12.11 -9.90
N ASN A 124 -3.24 12.16 -10.31
CA ASN A 124 -4.34 12.59 -9.45
C ASN A 124 -4.73 11.44 -8.51
N PRO A 125 -4.45 11.53 -7.20
CA PRO A 125 -4.78 10.47 -6.25
C PRO A 125 -6.29 10.31 -6.03
N ASP A 126 -7.09 11.35 -6.35
CA ASP A 126 -8.53 11.36 -6.20
C ASP A 126 -9.26 10.93 -7.50
N SER A 127 -8.53 10.38 -8.46
CA SER A 127 -9.12 9.86 -9.71
C SER A 127 -10.15 8.77 -9.44
N GLU A 128 -11.36 8.96 -9.96
CA GLU A 128 -12.44 7.96 -9.90
C GLU A 128 -12.09 6.65 -10.64
N LEU A 129 -11.10 6.67 -11.52
CA LEU A 129 -10.65 5.50 -12.27
C LEU A 129 -9.77 4.57 -11.42
N ILE A 130 -9.09 5.07 -10.38
CA ILE A 130 -8.24 4.27 -9.49
C ILE A 130 -9.06 3.21 -8.73
N PRO A 131 -10.16 3.54 -8.03
CA PRO A 131 -10.99 2.52 -7.39
C PRO A 131 -11.61 1.53 -8.38
N VAL A 132 -11.95 1.97 -9.60
CA VAL A 132 -12.44 1.07 -10.66
C VAL A 132 -11.37 0.07 -11.08
N ALA A 133 -10.13 0.54 -11.32
CA ALA A 133 -9.00 -0.33 -11.65
C ALA A 133 -8.73 -1.35 -10.53
N ARG A 134 -8.74 -0.90 -9.28
CA ARG A 134 -8.58 -1.76 -8.11
C ARG A 134 -9.67 -2.81 -7.98
N ALA A 135 -10.93 -2.46 -8.24
CA ALA A 135 -12.05 -3.39 -8.23
C ALA A 135 -11.92 -4.50 -9.31
N ASN A 136 -11.17 -4.23 -10.37
CA ASN A 136 -10.82 -5.17 -11.43
C ASN A 136 -9.50 -5.93 -11.17
N GLY A 137 -8.94 -5.83 -9.96
CA GLY A 137 -7.77 -6.60 -9.53
C GLY A 137 -6.41 -5.97 -9.86
N ILE A 138 -6.35 -4.72 -10.35
CA ILE A 138 -5.11 -3.99 -10.54
C ILE A 138 -4.65 -3.42 -9.19
N THR A 139 -3.51 -3.87 -8.70
CA THR A 139 -2.94 -3.45 -7.42
C THR A 139 -1.78 -2.47 -7.57
N HIS A 140 -1.10 -2.51 -8.71
CA HIS A 140 0.01 -1.62 -9.04
C HIS A 140 -0.12 -1.12 -10.46
N PHE A 141 0.31 0.11 -10.70
CA PHE A 141 0.34 0.66 -12.04
C PHE A 141 1.52 1.61 -12.22
N VAL A 142 2.00 1.70 -13.46
CA VAL A 142 3.08 2.61 -13.86
C VAL A 142 2.47 3.68 -14.75
N PRO A 143 2.27 4.92 -14.25
CA PRO A 143 1.82 6.03 -15.08
C PRO A 143 2.89 6.34 -16.11
N THR A 144 2.51 6.35 -17.38
CA THR A 144 3.45 6.52 -18.48
C THR A 144 3.11 7.79 -19.25
N PRO A 145 4.07 8.74 -19.39
CA PRO A 145 3.86 9.95 -20.17
C PRO A 145 3.79 9.61 -21.66
N GLN A 146 3.09 10.45 -22.40
CA GLN A 146 2.84 10.29 -23.84
C GLN A 146 3.31 11.51 -24.62
N GLY A 147 3.37 11.41 -25.95
CA GLY A 147 3.75 12.50 -26.84
C GLY A 147 5.24 12.46 -27.19
N GLY A 148 5.76 13.47 -27.87
CA GLY A 148 7.16 13.75 -28.16
C GLY A 148 8.05 12.60 -28.65
N THR A 149 9.35 12.91 -28.74
CA THR A 149 10.41 11.91 -29.02
C THR A 149 10.99 11.36 -27.71
N VAL A 150 11.11 12.23 -26.69
CA VAL A 150 11.48 11.86 -25.32
C VAL A 150 10.44 12.47 -24.40
N THR A 151 9.59 11.63 -23.82
CA THR A 151 8.38 12.07 -23.11
C THR A 151 8.55 12.16 -21.60
N GLY A 152 9.72 11.78 -21.09
CA GLY A 152 10.00 11.79 -19.66
C GLY A 152 10.10 10.40 -19.05
N GLN A 153 10.03 10.37 -17.73
CA GLN A 153 10.21 9.18 -16.91
C GLN A 153 8.85 8.67 -16.39
N SER A 154 8.66 7.35 -16.43
CA SER A 154 7.55 6.62 -15.79
C SER A 154 8.02 6.03 -14.46
N GLY A 155 7.12 5.86 -13.47
CA GLY A 155 7.49 5.33 -12.15
C GLY A 155 6.30 4.88 -11.33
#